data_b2297ec2b633e98631eed6828c6f1b16
#
_entry.id   b2297ec2b633e98631eed6828c6f1b16
#
_cell.length_a   1.000
_cell.length_b   1.000
_cell.length_c   1.000
_cell.angle_alpha   90.00
_cell.angle_beta   90.00
_cell.angle_gamma   90.00
#
_symmetry.space_group_name_H-M   'P 1'
#
loop_
_entity.id
_entity.type
_entity.pdbx_description
1 polymer ?
#
loop_
_entity_poly.entity_id
_entity_poly.type
_entity_poly.pdbx_seq_one_letter_code
_entity_poly.pdbx_strand_id
1 'polypeptide(L)'
;HMLAGGIRPHLFCLPILKRDTHQQALIAAATSGNKKFFLGTDSAPHIQGRKESSCGCAGCFSHHAAIELYAEVFEQADALDKLEAFASKHGADFYSLPYNSETILLKRDPWELPATIPYDGSQLVPLGASTTLNWKLSL
;
A
#
# COMPACT_ATOMS: atom_id res chain seq x y z
N HIS A 1 -6.33 -3.08 -14.33
CA HIS A 1 -6.31 -1.73 -13.72
C HIS A 1 -5.50 -0.71 -14.52
N MET A 2 -4.33 -1.07 -15.09
CA MET A 2 -3.48 -0.11 -15.83
C MET A 2 -4.11 0.44 -17.12
N LEU A 3 -5.01 -0.28 -17.75
CA LEU A 3 -5.59 0.06 -19.06
C LEU A 3 -7.11 0.30 -19.01
N ALA A 4 -7.79 -0.05 -17.94
CA ALA A 4 -9.23 0.15 -17.80
C ALA A 4 -9.54 1.65 -17.67
N GLY A 5 -10.28 2.21 -18.65
CA GLY A 5 -10.61 3.62 -18.68
C GLY A 5 -9.47 4.55 -19.13
N GLY A 6 -8.41 3.99 -19.75
CA GLY A 6 -7.25 4.73 -20.25
C GLY A 6 -5.93 4.23 -19.68
N ILE A 7 -4.82 4.84 -20.12
CA ILE A 7 -3.49 4.51 -19.64
C ILE A 7 -3.30 5.13 -18.25
N ARG A 8 -2.95 4.31 -17.25
CA ARG A 8 -2.69 4.73 -15.86
C ARG A 8 -1.24 4.44 -15.47
N PRO A 9 -0.27 5.27 -15.88
CA PRO A 9 1.15 5.02 -15.65
C PRO A 9 1.52 4.99 -14.17
N HIS A 10 0.74 5.66 -13.30
CA HIS A 10 0.97 5.69 -11.86
C HIS A 10 0.77 4.33 -11.17
N LEU A 11 0.09 3.37 -11.83
CA LEU A 11 -0.06 1.99 -11.35
C LEU A 11 1.02 1.05 -11.92
N PHE A 12 1.91 1.55 -12.78
CA PHE A 12 2.98 0.72 -13.33
C PHE A 12 4.06 0.45 -12.30
N CYS A 13 4.32 -0.83 -12.02
CA CYS A 13 5.40 -1.31 -11.18
C CYS A 13 5.96 -2.63 -11.74
N LEU A 14 7.10 -3.04 -11.23
CA LEU A 14 7.72 -4.33 -11.54
C LEU A 14 7.94 -5.11 -10.23
N PRO A 15 7.60 -6.40 -10.21
CA PRO A 15 6.98 -7.21 -11.28
C PRO A 15 5.59 -6.68 -11.66
N ILE A 16 5.26 -6.78 -12.95
CA ILE A 16 3.94 -6.37 -13.44
C ILE A 16 2.85 -7.22 -12.80
N LEU A 17 1.78 -6.57 -12.34
CA LEU A 17 0.57 -7.23 -11.83
C LEU A 17 0.01 -8.19 -12.88
N LYS A 18 -0.36 -9.40 -12.46
CA LYS A 18 -0.75 -10.47 -13.40
C LYS A 18 -2.27 -10.50 -13.60
N ARG A 19 -2.95 -11.30 -12.77
CA ARG A 19 -4.39 -11.61 -12.89
C ARG A 19 -5.06 -11.50 -11.53
N ASP A 20 -6.37 -11.39 -11.51
CA ASP A 20 -7.17 -11.37 -10.28
C ASP A 20 -6.92 -12.59 -9.39
N THR A 21 -6.72 -13.77 -9.99
CA THR A 21 -6.38 -14.99 -9.25
C THR A 21 -5.08 -14.86 -8.47
N HIS A 22 -4.08 -14.15 -9.01
CA HIS A 22 -2.81 -13.89 -8.32
C HIS A 22 -3.01 -12.89 -7.18
N GLN A 23 -3.83 -11.85 -7.39
CA GLN A 23 -4.18 -10.91 -6.33
C GLN A 23 -4.87 -11.62 -5.16
N GLN A 24 -5.86 -12.48 -5.45
CA GLN A 24 -6.54 -13.27 -4.41
C GLN A 24 -5.58 -14.18 -3.66
N ALA A 25 -4.65 -14.83 -4.36
CA ALA A 25 -3.64 -15.68 -3.72
C ALA A 25 -2.71 -14.88 -2.80
N LEU A 26 -2.31 -13.66 -3.20
CA LEU A 26 -1.48 -12.78 -2.38
C LEU A 26 -2.24 -12.27 -1.15
N ILE A 27 -3.51 -11.87 -1.31
CA ILE A 27 -4.37 -11.48 -0.20
C ILE A 27 -4.50 -12.64 0.79
N ALA A 28 -4.86 -13.85 0.32
CA ALA A 28 -4.97 -15.03 1.16
C ALA A 28 -3.67 -15.34 1.90
N ALA A 29 -2.52 -15.21 1.25
CA ALA A 29 -1.23 -15.43 1.87
C ALA A 29 -0.92 -14.37 2.96
N ALA A 30 -1.08 -13.09 2.65
CA ALA A 30 -0.81 -11.98 3.59
C ALA A 30 -1.73 -12.03 4.81
N THR A 31 -3.01 -12.38 4.62
CA THR A 31 -4.01 -12.43 5.69
C THR A 31 -4.09 -13.79 6.40
N SER A 32 -3.26 -14.76 6.03
CA SER A 32 -3.25 -16.11 6.62
C SER A 32 -2.80 -16.17 8.08
N GLY A 33 -2.06 -15.16 8.55
CA GLY A 33 -1.33 -15.21 9.82
C GLY A 33 -0.01 -16.00 9.77
N ASN A 34 0.40 -16.46 8.59
CA ASN A 34 1.67 -17.14 8.43
C ASN A 34 2.84 -16.15 8.55
N LYS A 35 3.74 -16.38 9.50
CA LYS A 35 4.89 -15.53 9.82
C LYS A 35 5.88 -15.28 8.67
N LYS A 36 5.80 -16.04 7.59
CA LYS A 36 6.60 -15.81 6.39
C LYS A 36 6.16 -14.61 5.59
N PHE A 37 4.96 -14.09 5.86
CA PHE A 37 4.40 -12.92 5.19
C PHE A 37 4.33 -11.77 6.17
N PHE A 38 4.96 -10.67 5.84
CA PHE A 38 4.95 -9.44 6.63
C PHE A 38 5.05 -8.21 5.73
N LEU A 39 4.73 -7.07 6.30
CA LEU A 39 4.63 -5.81 5.58
C LEU A 39 5.95 -5.43 4.92
N GLY A 40 5.88 -5.12 3.64
CA GLY A 40 6.91 -4.48 2.86
C GLY A 40 6.25 -3.68 1.76
N THR A 41 6.31 -2.36 1.82
CA THR A 41 5.57 -1.48 0.91
C THR A 41 6.21 -1.37 -0.47
N ASP A 42 7.54 -1.51 -0.54
CA ASP A 42 8.34 -1.21 -1.72
C ASP A 42 7.93 0.12 -2.39
N SER A 43 7.63 1.11 -1.53
CA SER A 43 7.14 2.41 -1.96
C SER A 43 8.20 3.15 -2.75
N ALA A 44 7.88 3.49 -4.00
CA ALA A 44 8.82 4.10 -4.94
C ALA A 44 8.30 5.46 -5.40
N PRO A 45 8.83 6.57 -4.86
CA PRO A 45 8.43 7.91 -5.26
C PRO A 45 9.07 8.29 -6.60
N HIS A 46 8.25 8.36 -7.63
CA HIS A 46 8.63 8.93 -8.92
C HIS A 46 7.73 10.13 -9.23
N ILE A 47 8.34 11.27 -9.58
CA ILE A 47 7.57 12.48 -9.93
C ILE A 47 6.67 12.23 -11.13
N GLN A 48 5.53 12.95 -11.18
CA GLN A 48 4.48 12.78 -12.18
C GLN A 48 5.03 12.75 -13.60
N GLY A 49 5.85 13.74 -14.00
CA GLY A 49 6.39 13.81 -15.35
C GLY A 49 7.28 12.63 -15.75
N ARG A 50 7.92 11.95 -14.78
CA ARG A 50 8.69 10.71 -15.05
C ARG A 50 7.77 9.52 -15.26
N LYS A 51 6.71 9.42 -14.48
CA LYS A 51 5.69 8.37 -14.64
C LYS A 51 4.94 8.50 -15.97
N GLU A 52 4.67 9.72 -16.39
CA GLU A 52 3.92 10.04 -17.63
C GLU A 52 4.82 10.15 -18.87
N SER A 53 6.07 9.73 -18.78
CA SER A 53 7.02 9.66 -19.90
C SER A 53 7.00 8.29 -20.58
N SER A 54 7.69 8.15 -21.70
CA SER A 54 7.84 6.88 -22.42
C SER A 54 8.49 5.78 -21.60
N CYS A 55 9.32 6.12 -20.61
CA CYS A 55 9.92 5.17 -19.67
C CYS A 55 8.89 4.65 -18.66
N GLY A 56 7.96 5.49 -18.19
CA GLY A 56 6.92 5.16 -17.22
C GLY A 56 7.42 4.91 -15.80
N CYS A 57 8.70 4.87 -15.54
CA CYS A 57 9.37 4.59 -14.26
C CYS A 57 8.58 3.62 -13.35
N ALA A 58 8.98 2.34 -13.31
CA ALA A 58 8.30 1.32 -12.53
C ALA A 58 8.37 1.63 -11.02
N GLY A 59 7.23 1.57 -10.34
CA GLY A 59 7.09 1.82 -8.92
C GLY A 59 5.87 2.66 -8.59
N CYS A 60 5.27 2.42 -7.42
CA CYS A 60 4.11 3.17 -6.92
C CYS A 60 4.45 3.77 -5.56
N PHE A 61 4.05 5.01 -5.33
CA PHE A 61 4.20 5.65 -4.03
C PHE A 61 3.02 5.31 -3.13
N SER A 62 3.26 4.55 -2.07
CA SER A 62 2.22 4.06 -1.15
C SER A 62 2.40 4.50 0.31
N HIS A 63 3.56 5.05 0.70
CA HIS A 63 3.86 5.38 2.09
C HIS A 63 2.87 6.34 2.76
N HIS A 64 2.25 7.24 1.98
CA HIS A 64 1.32 8.26 2.50
C HIS A 64 0.09 7.69 3.21
N ALA A 65 -0.29 6.45 2.89
CA ALA A 65 -1.46 5.78 3.46
C ALA A 65 -1.27 4.25 3.51
N ALA A 66 -0.02 3.78 3.71
CA ALA A 66 0.29 2.35 3.59
C ALA A 66 -0.52 1.50 4.56
N ILE A 67 -0.56 1.87 5.83
CA ILE A 67 -1.24 1.06 6.86
C ILE A 67 -2.76 1.10 6.68
N GLU A 68 -3.31 2.22 6.25
CA GLU A 68 -4.73 2.36 5.95
C GLU A 68 -5.13 1.50 4.74
N LEU A 69 -4.32 1.48 3.68
CA LEU A 69 -4.54 0.62 2.52
C LEU A 69 -4.50 -0.86 2.90
N TYR A 70 -3.57 -1.27 3.78
CA TYR A 70 -3.56 -2.63 4.30
C TYR A 70 -4.77 -2.93 5.19
N ALA A 71 -5.22 -1.98 6.00
CA ALA A 71 -6.43 -2.15 6.82
C ALA A 71 -7.67 -2.43 5.96
N GLU A 72 -7.85 -1.72 4.84
CA GLU A 72 -8.93 -2.00 3.88
C GLU A 72 -8.87 -3.45 3.36
N VAL A 73 -7.67 -3.90 2.95
CA VAL A 73 -7.50 -5.27 2.41
C VAL A 73 -7.76 -6.32 3.48
N PHE A 74 -7.25 -6.12 4.71
CA PHE A 74 -7.45 -7.06 5.82
C PHE A 74 -8.89 -7.09 6.29
N GLU A 75 -9.60 -5.95 6.30
CA GLU A 75 -11.03 -5.90 6.59
C GLU A 75 -11.85 -6.66 5.55
N GLN A 76 -11.58 -6.43 4.25
CA GLN A 76 -12.27 -7.13 3.16
C GLN A 76 -12.04 -8.65 3.19
N ALA A 77 -10.94 -9.09 3.77
CA ALA A 77 -10.61 -10.50 3.96
C ALA A 77 -11.08 -11.08 5.32
N ASP A 78 -11.82 -10.29 6.12
CA ASP A 78 -12.25 -10.65 7.48
C ASP A 78 -11.08 -11.11 8.39
N ALA A 79 -9.97 -10.36 8.32
CA ALA A 79 -8.69 -10.71 8.97
C ALA A 79 -8.01 -9.52 9.67
N LEU A 80 -8.76 -8.50 10.08
CA LEU A 80 -8.21 -7.33 10.78
C LEU A 80 -7.44 -7.69 12.05
N ASP A 81 -7.84 -8.75 12.74
CA ASP A 81 -7.16 -9.30 13.92
C ASP A 81 -5.71 -9.73 13.65
N LYS A 82 -5.34 -9.97 12.39
CA LYS A 82 -4.00 -10.38 11.98
C LYS A 82 -3.14 -9.22 11.47
N LEU A 83 -3.71 -8.03 11.29
CA LEU A 83 -3.01 -6.88 10.72
C LEU A 83 -1.81 -6.46 11.58
N GLU A 84 -1.96 -6.41 12.91
CA GLU A 84 -0.86 -6.04 13.80
C GLU A 84 0.32 -7.01 13.69
N ALA A 85 0.05 -8.31 13.66
CA ALA A 85 1.10 -9.30 13.52
C ALA A 85 1.83 -9.18 12.18
N PHE A 86 1.09 -9.00 11.08
CA PHE A 86 1.63 -8.79 9.75
C PHE A 86 2.45 -7.50 9.64
N ALA A 87 1.95 -6.40 10.18
CA ALA A 87 2.57 -5.07 10.01
C ALA A 87 3.72 -4.79 10.98
N SER A 88 3.71 -5.37 12.20
CA SER A 88 4.60 -4.94 13.28
C SER A 88 5.43 -6.06 13.90
N LYS A 89 4.97 -7.32 13.86
CA LYS A 89 5.62 -8.42 14.59
C LYS A 89 6.43 -9.35 13.69
N HIS A 90 5.84 -9.85 12.60
CA HIS A 90 6.47 -10.88 11.78
C HIS A 90 7.78 -10.40 11.13
N GLY A 91 7.84 -9.12 10.70
CA GLY A 91 9.07 -8.54 10.15
C GLY A 91 10.15 -8.39 11.22
N ALA A 92 9.79 -7.94 12.42
CA ALA A 92 10.71 -7.83 13.55
C ALA A 92 11.26 -9.21 13.96
N ASP A 93 10.40 -10.22 14.03
CA ASP A 93 10.83 -11.62 14.30
C ASP A 93 11.81 -12.11 13.23
N PHE A 94 11.51 -11.86 11.95
CA PHE A 94 12.36 -12.30 10.82
C PHE A 94 13.76 -11.68 10.87
N TYR A 95 13.83 -10.39 11.20
CA TYR A 95 15.10 -9.65 11.25
C TYR A 95 15.76 -9.66 12.64
N SER A 96 15.19 -10.37 13.62
CA SER A 96 15.66 -10.41 15.02
C SER A 96 15.76 -8.99 15.62
N LEU A 97 14.76 -8.16 15.36
CA LEU A 97 14.64 -6.81 15.90
C LEU A 97 13.68 -6.78 17.09
N PRO A 98 13.85 -5.86 18.05
CA PRO A 98 12.87 -5.64 19.10
C PRO A 98 11.54 -5.15 18.52
N TYR A 99 10.44 -5.50 19.18
CA TYR A 99 9.13 -4.92 18.82
C TYR A 99 9.08 -3.43 19.21
N ASN A 100 8.33 -2.66 18.42
CA ASN A 100 8.01 -1.29 18.80
C ASN A 100 7.21 -1.27 20.11
N SER A 101 7.54 -0.34 20.99
CA SER A 101 6.81 -0.11 22.25
C SER A 101 5.61 0.81 22.07
N GLU A 102 5.66 1.66 21.05
CA GLU A 102 4.58 2.59 20.72
C GLU A 102 3.51 1.92 19.84
N THR A 103 2.29 2.39 19.98
CA THR A 103 1.15 1.93 19.18
C THR A 103 0.58 3.07 18.36
N ILE A 104 0.02 2.73 17.22
CA ILE A 104 -0.77 3.62 16.39
C ILE A 104 -2.25 3.24 16.51
N LEU A 105 -3.12 4.20 16.30
CA LEU A 105 -4.56 3.97 16.31
C LEU A 105 -5.13 4.18 14.91
N LEU A 106 -5.74 3.14 14.36
CA LEU A 106 -6.56 3.25 13.15
C LEU A 106 -8.03 3.42 13.55
N LYS A 107 -8.67 4.45 13.02
CA LYS A 107 -10.10 4.72 13.22
C LYS A 107 -10.85 4.54 11.93
N ARG A 108 -12.10 4.10 12.04
CA ARG A 108 -13.04 4.10 10.92
C ARG A 108 -13.58 5.52 10.73
N ASP A 109 -12.87 6.30 9.94
CA ASP A 109 -13.13 7.72 9.65
C ASP A 109 -12.81 7.96 8.16
N PRO A 110 -13.83 7.86 7.27
CA PRO A 110 -13.60 7.95 5.83
C PRO A 110 -12.94 9.28 5.43
N TRP A 111 -11.94 9.19 4.57
CA TRP A 111 -11.22 10.33 4.06
C TRP A 111 -10.78 10.11 2.62
N GLU A 112 -10.61 11.19 1.86
CA GLU A 112 -10.16 11.14 0.48
C GLU A 112 -8.63 11.24 0.42
N LEU A 113 -8.00 10.34 -0.32
CA LEU A 113 -6.59 10.41 -0.62
C LEU A 113 -6.29 11.59 -1.57
N PRO A 114 -5.20 12.34 -1.34
CA PRO A 114 -4.86 13.47 -2.19
C PRO A 114 -4.62 13.03 -3.63
N ALA A 115 -5.04 13.86 -4.58
CA ALA A 115 -4.77 13.62 -6.01
C ALA A 115 -3.28 13.64 -6.30
N THR A 116 -2.55 14.54 -5.65
CA THR A 116 -1.09 14.69 -5.77
C THR A 116 -0.48 15.09 -4.44
N ILE A 117 0.81 14.81 -4.28
CA ILE A 117 1.61 15.18 -3.11
C ILE A 117 2.84 15.96 -3.59
N PRO A 118 3.14 17.14 -3.01
CA PRO A 118 4.36 17.90 -3.34
C PRO A 118 5.62 17.09 -3.03
N TYR A 119 6.57 17.09 -3.96
CA TYR A 119 7.83 16.36 -3.82
C TYR A 119 8.92 17.00 -4.68
N ASP A 120 10.00 17.47 -4.04
CA ASP A 120 11.21 17.97 -4.70
C ASP A 120 10.92 18.99 -5.84
N GLY A 121 10.13 20.01 -5.55
CA GLY A 121 9.73 21.03 -6.54
C GLY A 121 8.79 20.55 -7.64
N SER A 122 8.29 19.32 -7.54
CA SER A 122 7.34 18.68 -8.46
C SER A 122 6.18 18.04 -7.67
N GLN A 123 5.50 17.06 -8.26
CA GLN A 123 4.41 16.35 -7.64
C GLN A 123 4.54 14.85 -7.83
N LEU A 124 4.05 14.08 -6.87
CA LEU A 124 3.78 12.64 -6.96
C LEU A 124 2.29 12.42 -7.11
N VAL A 125 1.90 11.41 -7.87
CA VAL A 125 0.54 10.85 -7.83
C VAL A 125 0.63 9.59 -6.95
N PRO A 126 0.02 9.59 -5.77
CA PRO A 126 0.13 8.46 -4.84
C PRO A 126 -0.75 7.29 -5.28
N LEU A 127 -0.44 6.10 -4.76
CA LEU A 127 -1.31 4.93 -4.92
C LEU A 127 -2.68 5.23 -4.29
N GLY A 128 -3.75 5.00 -5.04
CA GLY A 128 -5.11 5.31 -4.60
C GLY A 128 -5.50 6.79 -4.71
N ALA A 129 -4.74 7.63 -5.42
CA ALA A 129 -5.05 9.04 -5.61
C ALA A 129 -6.54 9.29 -5.92
N SER A 130 -7.15 10.25 -5.22
CA SER A 130 -8.56 10.62 -5.36
C SER A 130 -9.56 9.49 -5.06
N THR A 131 -9.16 8.47 -4.31
CA THR A 131 -10.08 7.46 -3.79
C THR A 131 -10.36 7.68 -2.31
N THR A 132 -11.48 7.17 -1.81
CA THR A 132 -11.84 7.22 -0.39
C THR A 132 -11.36 5.95 0.30
N LEU A 133 -10.65 6.10 1.42
CA LEU A 133 -10.38 5.02 2.38
C LEU A 133 -11.31 5.16 3.58
N ASN A 134 -11.73 4.03 4.16
CA ASN A 134 -12.57 4.00 5.37
C ASN A 134 -11.74 4.08 6.66
N TRP A 135 -10.49 3.68 6.58
CA TRP A 135 -9.57 3.70 7.71
C TRP A 135 -8.65 4.91 7.66
N LYS A 136 -8.38 5.49 8.81
CA LYS A 136 -7.52 6.66 8.98
C LYS A 136 -6.62 6.49 10.19
N LEU A 137 -5.33 6.79 10.01
CA LEU A 137 -4.38 6.88 11.10
C LEU A 137 -4.72 8.08 11.98
N SER A 138 -4.85 7.83 13.28
CA SER A 138 -5.02 8.87 14.30
C SER A 138 -3.72 8.98 15.10
N LEU A 139 -3.09 10.13 15.01
CA LEU A 139 -1.94 10.50 15.84
C LEU A 139 -2.38 11.10 17.15
#